data_218b9433370c2938338c0abe5d31d292
#
_entry.id   218b9433370c2938338c0abe5d31d292
#
_cell.length_a   1.000
_cell.length_b   1.000
_cell.length_c   1.000
_cell.angle_alpha   90.00
_cell.angle_beta   90.00
_cell.angle_gamma   90.00
#
_symmetry.space_group_name_H-M   'P 1'
#
loop_
_entity.id
_entity.type
_entity.pdbx_description
1 polymer ?
#
loop_
_entity_poly.entity_id
_entity_poly.type
_entity_poly.pdbx_seq_one_letter_code
_entity_poly.pdbx_strand_id
1 'polypeptide(L)'
;MTALWAEGCGIALLGDEYEVSVTGLAFLCHRVSGQPTAVFTVLPAPPIIVIDVHIKDFIMDMKDILQKVASGALRPEEAEALLRKNPADRPYEEMGFAKLDTDRKARSGFAEVVYCQGKSDAFIGQIFKKLYETEGEVFGTRASPHQYELVKKVLPSISYDPISHILKQEKEKDHIGCIAVCTGGTADISVAEEAAQTAEYFGSHVERIYDVGVSGIHRLLSQEERVRKASCVIAVAGMEGALASVIGGLVRNPVIAVPTSVGYGASFHGLSALLTMINSCANGIVTVNIDNGFGAGYVATQINRLAERGKV
;
A
#
# COMPACT_ATOMS: atom_id res chain seq x y z
N MET A 1 -16.06 25.10 -14.92
CA MET A 1 -15.69 25.89 -16.10
C MET A 1 -14.53 26.80 -15.71
N THR A 2 -13.37 26.54 -16.21
CA THR A 2 -12.20 27.42 -16.00
C THR A 2 -11.78 27.89 -17.39
N ALA A 3 -11.99 29.15 -17.70
CA ALA A 3 -11.54 29.75 -18.95
C ALA A 3 -10.13 30.34 -18.73
N LEU A 4 -9.18 29.93 -19.55
CA LEU A 4 -7.86 30.55 -19.63
C LEU A 4 -7.88 31.55 -20.80
N TRP A 5 -7.60 32.81 -20.50
CA TRP A 5 -7.49 33.88 -21.48
C TRP A 5 -6.00 34.21 -21.69
N ALA A 6 -5.50 33.98 -22.90
CA ALA A 6 -4.31 34.66 -23.38
C ALA A 6 -4.77 35.73 -24.35
N GLU A 7 -4.00 36.81 -24.55
CA GLU A 7 -4.41 37.93 -25.41
C GLU A 7 -4.94 37.47 -26.79
N GLY A 8 -6.26 37.56 -26.98
CA GLY A 8 -6.94 37.20 -28.21
C GLY A 8 -7.37 35.74 -28.37
N CYS A 9 -7.15 34.89 -27.34
CA CYS A 9 -7.52 33.48 -27.42
C CYS A 9 -8.25 33.05 -26.14
N GLY A 10 -9.43 32.45 -26.26
CA GLY A 10 -10.21 31.90 -25.13
C GLY A 10 -10.38 30.38 -25.26
N ILE A 11 -10.13 29.64 -24.19
CA ILE A 11 -10.37 28.20 -24.14
C ILE A 11 -11.45 27.93 -23.09
N ALA A 12 -12.56 27.31 -23.48
CA ALA A 12 -13.62 26.86 -22.60
C ALA A 12 -13.64 25.32 -22.57
N LEU A 13 -13.70 24.75 -21.36
CA LEU A 13 -13.79 23.31 -21.14
C LEU A 13 -15.27 22.87 -21.12
N LEU A 14 -15.65 21.97 -22.01
CA LEU A 14 -16.96 21.34 -22.04
C LEU A 14 -16.76 19.80 -21.95
N GLY A 15 -16.59 19.29 -20.73
CA GLY A 15 -16.33 17.85 -20.53
C GLY A 15 -14.99 17.41 -21.10
N ASP A 16 -14.98 16.41 -21.97
CA ASP A 16 -13.79 15.92 -22.69
C ASP A 16 -13.50 16.68 -24.00
N GLU A 17 -14.25 17.75 -24.29
CA GLU A 17 -14.10 18.61 -25.47
C GLU A 17 -13.69 20.03 -25.04
N TYR A 18 -12.88 20.70 -25.88
CA TYR A 18 -12.37 22.04 -25.61
C TYR A 18 -12.78 22.96 -26.78
N GLU A 19 -13.34 24.11 -26.46
CA GLU A 19 -13.60 25.15 -27.46
C GLU A 19 -12.51 26.21 -27.37
N VAL A 20 -11.83 26.45 -28.49
CA VAL A 20 -10.80 27.49 -28.63
C VAL A 20 -11.31 28.54 -29.60
N SER A 21 -11.47 29.77 -29.12
CA SER A 21 -11.86 30.90 -29.97
C SER A 21 -10.65 31.79 -30.22
N VAL A 22 -10.32 31.99 -31.49
CA VAL A 22 -9.26 32.90 -31.94
C VAL A 22 -9.89 33.89 -32.92
N THR A 23 -9.94 35.17 -32.57
CA THR A 23 -10.37 36.28 -33.43
C THR A 23 -11.56 35.95 -34.33
N GLY A 24 -12.71 35.58 -33.74
CA GLY A 24 -13.98 35.41 -34.45
C GLY A 24 -14.21 34.04 -35.13
N LEU A 25 -13.33 33.07 -34.90
CA LEU A 25 -13.48 31.67 -35.34
C LEU A 25 -13.57 30.76 -34.14
N ALA A 26 -14.58 29.89 -34.07
CA ALA A 26 -14.74 28.88 -33.05
C ALA A 26 -14.16 27.54 -33.53
N PHE A 27 -13.35 26.90 -32.67
CA PHE A 27 -12.74 25.58 -32.93
C PHE A 27 -13.23 24.60 -31.89
N LEU A 28 -13.66 23.42 -32.31
CA LEU A 28 -13.97 22.32 -31.43
C LEU A 28 -12.72 21.41 -31.32
N CYS A 29 -12.21 21.21 -30.10
CA CYS A 29 -11.05 20.38 -29.83
C CYS A 29 -11.50 19.05 -29.25
N HIS A 30 -11.18 17.94 -29.92
CA HIS A 30 -11.42 16.59 -29.43
C HIS A 30 -10.10 15.93 -29.04
N ARG A 31 -10.10 15.27 -27.91
CA ARG A 31 -8.98 14.43 -27.51
C ARG A 31 -9.10 13.06 -28.18
N VAL A 32 -8.15 12.72 -29.05
CA VAL A 32 -8.06 11.38 -29.63
C VAL A 32 -7.45 10.47 -28.57
N SER A 33 -8.16 9.40 -28.18
CA SER A 33 -7.73 8.44 -27.19
C SER A 33 -6.38 7.81 -27.58
N GLY A 34 -5.37 7.98 -26.73
CA GLY A 34 -4.07 7.32 -26.85
C GLY A 34 -2.96 8.09 -27.55
N GLN A 35 -3.18 9.36 -27.95
CA GLN A 35 -2.15 10.21 -28.57
C GLN A 35 -2.03 11.56 -27.85
N PRO A 36 -0.83 12.15 -27.75
CA PRO A 36 -0.63 13.47 -27.14
C PRO A 36 -1.00 14.65 -28.07
N THR A 37 -1.82 14.42 -29.09
CA THR A 37 -2.22 15.39 -30.10
C THR A 37 -3.71 15.72 -29.99
N ALA A 38 -4.05 17.00 -30.11
CA ALA A 38 -5.43 17.49 -30.15
C ALA A 38 -5.79 17.88 -31.59
N VAL A 39 -6.97 17.44 -32.06
CA VAL A 39 -7.51 17.80 -33.36
C VAL A 39 -8.49 18.95 -33.17
N PHE A 40 -8.26 20.05 -33.88
CA PHE A 40 -9.14 21.22 -33.87
C PHE A 40 -9.99 21.23 -35.15
N THR A 41 -11.31 21.32 -35.00
CA THR A 41 -12.25 21.45 -36.13
C THR A 41 -12.80 22.86 -36.18
N VAL A 42 -12.64 23.54 -37.30
CA VAL A 42 -13.20 24.88 -37.56
C VAL A 42 -14.66 24.74 -38.00
N LEU A 43 -15.59 25.42 -37.29
CA LEU A 43 -17.00 25.51 -37.71
C LEU A 43 -17.30 26.89 -38.32
N PRO A 44 -17.94 27.03 -39.54
CA PRO A 44 -18.40 26.02 -40.46
C PRO A 44 -17.52 25.90 -41.72
N ALA A 45 -17.11 24.66 -41.98
CA ALA A 45 -16.56 24.11 -43.24
C ALA A 45 -15.10 24.45 -43.66
N PRO A 46 -14.51 23.58 -44.52
CA PRO A 46 -13.21 22.94 -44.35
C PRO A 46 -12.04 23.83 -44.72
N PRO A 47 -10.84 23.52 -44.35
CA PRO A 47 -10.23 22.23 -44.11
C PRO A 47 -9.88 21.98 -42.64
N ILE A 48 -9.72 20.69 -42.28
CA ILE A 48 -9.17 20.29 -40.99
C ILE A 48 -7.73 20.80 -40.90
N ILE A 49 -7.50 21.78 -40.05
CA ILE A 49 -6.13 22.19 -39.70
C ILE A 49 -5.70 21.31 -38.49
N VAL A 50 -4.80 20.36 -38.74
CA VAL A 50 -4.15 19.63 -37.69
C VAL A 50 -3.05 20.51 -37.12
N ILE A 51 -3.29 21.10 -35.98
CA ILE A 51 -2.23 21.79 -35.22
C ILE A 51 -1.67 20.77 -34.25
N ASP A 52 -0.44 20.35 -34.49
CA ASP A 52 0.29 19.48 -33.58
C ASP A 52 0.75 20.30 -32.35
N VAL A 53 -0.13 20.39 -31.36
CA VAL A 53 0.21 21.04 -30.09
C VAL A 53 0.81 19.99 -29.19
N HIS A 54 2.11 20.00 -29.04
CA HIS A 54 2.78 19.20 -28.03
C HIS A 54 2.31 19.67 -26.64
N ILE A 55 1.44 18.88 -26.00
CA ILE A 55 0.90 19.16 -24.64
C ILE A 55 2.04 19.30 -23.61
N LYS A 56 3.22 18.79 -23.90
CA LYS A 56 4.42 19.00 -23.06
C LYS A 56 4.81 20.48 -22.89
N ASP A 57 4.45 21.36 -23.83
CA ASP A 57 4.80 22.78 -23.76
C ASP A 57 3.86 23.59 -22.83
N PHE A 58 2.74 22.98 -22.39
CA PHE A 58 1.78 23.61 -21.47
C PHE A 58 1.96 23.21 -20.00
N ILE A 59 2.81 22.22 -19.70
CA ILE A 59 3.11 21.82 -18.34
C ILE A 59 4.39 22.54 -17.93
N MET A 60 4.26 23.61 -17.16
CA MET A 60 5.41 24.26 -16.54
C MET A 60 6.06 23.27 -15.55
N ASP A 61 7.35 23.01 -15.73
CA ASP A 61 8.14 22.21 -14.82
C ASP A 61 8.16 22.90 -13.43
N MET A 62 8.22 22.10 -12.36
CA MET A 62 8.31 22.58 -10.96
C MET A 62 9.43 23.64 -10.82
N LYS A 63 10.56 23.43 -11.49
CA LYS A 63 11.69 24.36 -11.50
C LYS A 63 11.33 25.74 -12.11
N ASP A 64 10.56 25.74 -13.20
CA ASP A 64 10.10 26.99 -13.84
C ASP A 64 9.09 27.73 -12.96
N ILE A 65 8.19 27.01 -12.27
CA ILE A 65 7.26 27.58 -11.30
C ILE A 65 8.03 28.25 -10.16
N LEU A 66 9.01 27.54 -9.57
CA LEU A 66 9.83 28.07 -8.48
C LEU A 66 10.67 29.28 -8.91
N GLN A 67 11.22 29.27 -10.13
CA GLN A 67 11.94 30.44 -10.68
C GLN A 67 11.03 31.65 -10.86
N LYS A 68 9.80 31.46 -11.32
CA LYS A 68 8.81 32.53 -11.44
C LYS A 68 8.38 33.10 -10.09
N VAL A 69 8.27 32.26 -9.06
CA VAL A 69 8.05 32.73 -7.69
C VAL A 69 9.24 33.55 -7.19
N ALA A 70 10.46 33.03 -7.39
CA ALA A 70 11.69 33.70 -6.96
C ALA A 70 11.91 35.05 -7.66
N SER A 71 11.47 35.18 -8.92
CA SER A 71 11.53 36.42 -9.71
C SER A 71 10.36 37.39 -9.41
N GLY A 72 9.36 36.97 -8.60
CA GLY A 72 8.15 37.76 -8.34
C GLY A 72 7.14 37.77 -9.50
N ALA A 73 7.37 36.98 -10.54
CA ALA A 73 6.48 36.87 -11.70
C ALA A 73 5.25 35.98 -11.44
N LEU A 74 5.27 35.23 -10.33
CA LEU A 74 4.16 34.37 -9.89
C LEU A 74 4.02 34.46 -8.37
N ARG A 75 2.80 34.63 -7.88
CA ARG A 75 2.53 34.66 -6.44
C ARG A 75 2.59 33.23 -5.85
N PRO A 76 2.99 33.07 -4.57
CA PRO A 76 3.06 31.74 -3.94
C PRO A 76 1.76 30.94 -4.02
N GLU A 77 0.59 31.60 -3.86
CA GLU A 77 -0.73 30.95 -3.91
C GLU A 77 -1.08 30.46 -5.34
N GLU A 78 -0.66 31.21 -6.35
CA GLU A 78 -0.81 30.82 -7.76
C GLU A 78 0.13 29.66 -8.10
N ALA A 79 1.35 29.70 -7.58
CA ALA A 79 2.32 28.60 -7.72
C ALA A 79 1.82 27.31 -7.08
N GLU A 80 1.27 27.38 -5.86
CA GLU A 80 0.66 26.23 -5.18
C GLU A 80 -0.48 25.62 -6.02
N ALA A 81 -1.35 26.46 -6.58
CA ALA A 81 -2.45 25.99 -7.43
C ALA A 81 -1.97 25.33 -8.73
N LEU A 82 -0.87 25.80 -9.31
CA LEU A 82 -0.23 25.20 -10.48
C LEU A 82 0.46 23.88 -10.14
N LEU A 83 1.19 23.82 -9.03
CA LEU A 83 1.84 22.62 -8.54
C LEU A 83 0.80 21.52 -8.24
N ARG A 84 -0.30 21.85 -7.58
CA ARG A 84 -1.40 20.90 -7.31
C ARG A 84 -2.08 20.37 -8.58
N LYS A 85 -2.01 21.10 -9.71
CA LYS A 85 -2.59 20.68 -10.99
C LYS A 85 -1.60 19.96 -11.89
N ASN A 86 -0.31 19.93 -11.53
CA ASN A 86 0.70 19.30 -12.36
C ASN A 86 0.46 17.76 -12.40
N PRO A 87 0.30 17.15 -13.58
CA PRO A 87 0.18 15.69 -13.69
C PRO A 87 1.38 14.92 -13.15
N ALA A 88 2.56 15.56 -13.04
CA ALA A 88 3.74 14.99 -12.41
C ALA A 88 3.61 14.84 -10.89
N ASP A 89 2.69 15.58 -10.25
CA ASP A 89 2.41 15.53 -8.81
C ASP A 89 1.17 14.69 -8.47
N ARG A 90 0.76 13.78 -9.36
CA ARG A 90 -0.30 12.83 -9.02
C ARG A 90 0.15 11.94 -7.86
N PRO A 91 -0.70 11.71 -6.86
CA PRO A 91 -0.38 10.84 -5.72
C PRO A 91 -0.31 9.35 -6.12
N TYR A 92 -0.33 9.04 -7.39
CA TYR A 92 -0.21 7.71 -7.96
C TYR A 92 0.44 7.77 -9.34
N GLU A 93 1.10 6.69 -9.73
CA GLU A 93 1.64 6.52 -11.07
C GLU A 93 0.71 5.65 -11.92
N GLU A 94 0.36 6.13 -13.12
CA GLU A 94 -0.53 5.47 -14.07
C GLU A 94 0.27 4.57 -15.01
N MET A 95 0.04 3.27 -14.94
CA MET A 95 0.67 2.26 -15.81
C MET A 95 -0.25 1.76 -16.92
N GLY A 96 -1.45 2.33 -17.07
CA GLY A 96 -2.48 1.88 -18.01
C GLY A 96 -3.30 0.69 -17.49
N PHE A 97 -2.67 -0.31 -16.90
CA PHE A 97 -3.32 -1.47 -16.28
C PHE A 97 -3.35 -1.40 -14.74
N ALA A 98 -2.60 -0.51 -14.13
CA ALA A 98 -2.53 -0.31 -12.68
C ALA A 98 -2.29 1.16 -12.36
N LYS A 99 -2.71 1.58 -11.17
CA LYS A 99 -2.39 2.86 -10.55
C LYS A 99 -1.65 2.58 -9.27
N LEU A 100 -0.35 2.90 -9.23
CA LEU A 100 0.50 2.68 -8.07
C LEU A 100 0.45 3.91 -7.16
N ASP A 101 0.14 3.71 -5.89
CA ASP A 101 -0.01 4.76 -4.87
C ASP A 101 1.35 5.23 -4.34
N THR A 102 2.03 6.06 -5.10
CA THR A 102 3.39 6.54 -4.78
C THR A 102 3.43 7.55 -3.62
N ASP A 103 2.26 8.10 -3.21
CA ASP A 103 2.15 9.00 -2.06
C ASP A 103 1.75 8.28 -0.76
N ARG A 104 1.53 6.98 -0.80
CA ARG A 104 1.06 6.21 0.35
C ARG A 104 1.97 6.32 1.56
N LYS A 105 3.28 6.29 1.36
CA LYS A 105 4.27 6.40 2.44
C LYS A 105 4.17 7.74 3.18
N ALA A 106 3.97 8.84 2.46
CA ALA A 106 3.78 10.16 3.06
C ALA A 106 2.49 10.26 3.87
N ARG A 107 1.38 9.67 3.36
CA ARG A 107 0.07 9.73 4.02
C ARG A 107 -0.08 8.76 5.18
N SER A 108 0.37 7.51 5.02
CA SER A 108 0.13 6.42 5.99
C SER A 108 1.35 6.00 6.78
N GLY A 109 2.54 6.47 6.41
CA GLY A 109 3.82 6.06 7.00
C GLY A 109 4.34 4.71 6.50
N PHE A 110 3.67 4.10 5.49
CA PHE A 110 4.03 2.81 4.91
C PHE A 110 3.94 2.87 3.38
N ALA A 111 4.95 2.35 2.70
CA ALA A 111 4.94 2.22 1.24
C ALA A 111 3.83 1.27 0.76
N GLU A 112 3.51 1.33 -0.54
CA GLU A 112 2.55 0.40 -1.14
C GLU A 112 3.08 -1.03 -1.10
N VAL A 113 2.16 -1.97 -0.83
CA VAL A 113 2.41 -3.42 -0.77
C VAL A 113 1.64 -4.13 -1.87
N VAL A 114 2.31 -5.07 -2.54
CA VAL A 114 1.71 -5.83 -3.62
C VAL A 114 0.96 -7.04 -3.05
N TYR A 115 -0.35 -7.08 -3.20
CA TYR A 115 -1.13 -8.30 -3.01
C TYR A 115 -0.99 -9.17 -4.25
N CYS A 116 -0.21 -10.25 -4.17
CA CYS A 116 0.19 -11.03 -5.34
C CYS A 116 -0.88 -12.02 -5.81
N GLN A 117 -1.67 -12.58 -4.88
CA GLN A 117 -2.69 -13.57 -5.21
C GLN A 117 -3.69 -13.02 -6.23
N GLY A 118 -3.87 -13.74 -7.33
CA GLY A 118 -4.79 -13.35 -8.41
C GLY A 118 -4.27 -12.26 -9.35
N LYS A 119 -3.07 -11.71 -9.14
CA LYS A 119 -2.46 -10.80 -10.13
C LYS A 119 -2.02 -11.58 -11.37
N SER A 120 -2.25 -10.95 -12.52
CA SER A 120 -1.82 -11.50 -13.83
C SER A 120 -0.30 -11.56 -13.93
N ASP A 121 0.20 -12.66 -14.50
CA ASP A 121 1.61 -12.89 -14.79
C ASP A 121 2.21 -11.78 -15.69
N ALA A 122 1.40 -11.22 -16.59
CA ALA A 122 1.82 -10.15 -17.49
C ALA A 122 2.16 -8.85 -16.77
N PHE A 123 1.60 -8.62 -15.57
CA PHE A 123 1.68 -7.34 -14.89
C PHE A 123 2.56 -7.37 -13.62
N ILE A 124 2.65 -8.53 -12.95
CA ILE A 124 3.26 -8.62 -11.63
C ILE A 124 4.73 -8.14 -11.64
N GLY A 125 5.52 -8.56 -12.63
CA GLY A 125 6.91 -8.15 -12.75
C GLY A 125 7.08 -6.64 -12.94
N GLN A 126 6.22 -6.03 -13.76
CA GLN A 126 6.25 -4.58 -14.02
C GLN A 126 5.88 -3.77 -12.77
N ILE A 127 4.88 -4.24 -11.99
CA ILE A 127 4.47 -3.61 -10.73
C ILE A 127 5.63 -3.62 -9.73
N PHE A 128 6.25 -4.78 -9.50
CA PHE A 128 7.38 -4.90 -8.58
C PHE A 128 8.58 -4.03 -8.99
N LYS A 129 8.93 -4.05 -10.28
CA LYS A 129 10.01 -3.22 -10.81
C LYS A 129 9.74 -1.74 -10.58
N LYS A 130 8.52 -1.29 -10.88
CA LYS A 130 8.16 0.12 -10.77
C LYS A 130 8.14 0.61 -9.32
N LEU A 131 7.55 -0.15 -8.40
CA LEU A 131 7.57 0.17 -6.97
C LEU A 131 9.00 0.22 -6.43
N TYR A 132 9.84 -0.73 -6.82
CA TYR A 132 11.25 -0.73 -6.44
C TYR A 132 12.02 0.50 -6.98
N GLU A 133 11.78 0.88 -8.24
CA GLU A 133 12.39 2.08 -8.83
C GLU A 133 11.97 3.37 -8.09
N THR A 134 10.73 3.44 -7.61
CA THR A 134 10.19 4.60 -6.90
C THR A 134 10.65 4.67 -5.45
N GLU A 135 10.56 3.57 -4.71
CA GLU A 135 10.79 3.52 -3.25
C GLU A 135 12.19 3.01 -2.87
N GLY A 136 12.88 2.30 -3.79
CA GLY A 136 14.15 1.60 -3.57
C GLY A 136 14.02 0.36 -2.67
N GLU A 137 12.80 -0.03 -2.36
CA GLU A 137 12.40 -1.25 -1.66
C GLU A 137 11.00 -1.67 -2.13
N VAL A 138 10.67 -2.96 -2.05
CA VAL A 138 9.35 -3.46 -2.46
C VAL A 138 8.98 -4.69 -1.65
N PHE A 139 7.70 -4.82 -1.34
CA PHE A 139 7.13 -5.92 -0.58
C PHE A 139 5.86 -6.43 -1.24
N GLY A 140 5.75 -7.75 -1.35
CA GLY A 140 4.56 -8.42 -1.82
C GLY A 140 4.20 -9.60 -0.94
N THR A 141 2.91 -9.78 -0.71
CA THR A 141 2.38 -10.87 0.11
C THR A 141 1.59 -11.85 -0.74
N ARG A 142 1.47 -13.10 -0.27
CA ARG A 142 0.74 -14.20 -0.92
C ARG A 142 1.20 -14.48 -2.35
N ALA A 143 2.49 -14.41 -2.56
CA ALA A 143 3.09 -14.75 -3.83
C ALA A 143 3.22 -16.27 -4.01
N SER A 144 3.05 -16.73 -5.23
CA SER A 144 3.37 -18.12 -5.60
C SER A 144 4.84 -18.25 -6.01
N PRO A 145 5.42 -19.48 -5.95
CA PRO A 145 6.76 -19.72 -6.51
C PRO A 145 6.87 -19.34 -7.99
N HIS A 146 5.79 -19.53 -8.77
CA HIS A 146 5.75 -19.12 -10.16
C HIS A 146 5.88 -17.59 -10.32
N GLN A 147 5.16 -16.82 -9.50
CA GLN A 147 5.25 -15.36 -9.51
C GLN A 147 6.64 -14.86 -9.09
N TYR A 148 7.30 -15.56 -8.15
CA TYR A 148 8.69 -15.28 -7.82
C TYR A 148 9.61 -15.39 -9.05
N GLU A 149 9.51 -16.48 -9.82
CA GLU A 149 10.32 -16.66 -11.03
C GLU A 149 10.06 -15.56 -12.08
N LEU A 150 8.83 -15.06 -12.17
CA LEU A 150 8.49 -13.95 -13.06
C LEU A 150 9.12 -12.62 -12.59
N VAL A 151 8.97 -12.31 -11.30
CA VAL A 151 9.51 -11.07 -10.72
C VAL A 151 11.05 -11.09 -10.75
N LYS A 152 11.67 -12.22 -10.47
CA LYS A 152 13.13 -12.38 -10.49
C LYS A 152 13.77 -12.08 -11.84
N LYS A 153 13.06 -12.29 -12.96
CA LYS A 153 13.56 -11.93 -14.30
C LYS A 153 13.78 -10.42 -14.48
N VAL A 154 12.98 -9.59 -13.80
CA VAL A 154 13.03 -8.12 -13.92
C VAL A 154 13.66 -7.44 -12.69
N LEU A 155 13.71 -8.15 -11.57
CA LEU A 155 14.31 -7.71 -10.31
C LEU A 155 15.12 -8.87 -9.71
N PRO A 156 16.37 -9.12 -10.19
CA PRO A 156 17.16 -10.31 -9.83
C PRO A 156 17.49 -10.44 -8.34
N SER A 157 17.51 -9.33 -7.61
CA SER A 157 17.81 -9.26 -6.16
C SER A 157 16.60 -9.53 -5.26
N ILE A 158 15.41 -9.76 -5.83
CA ILE A 158 14.20 -10.08 -5.03
C ILE A 158 14.38 -11.41 -4.29
N SER A 159 13.99 -11.45 -3.03
CA SER A 159 13.93 -12.67 -2.22
C SER A 159 12.50 -13.20 -2.11
N TYR A 160 12.37 -14.51 -1.94
CA TYR A 160 11.10 -15.20 -1.70
C TYR A 160 11.21 -16.12 -0.51
N ASP A 161 10.28 -16.00 0.42
CA ASP A 161 10.12 -16.95 1.51
C ASP A 161 8.96 -17.90 1.24
N PRO A 162 9.22 -19.22 1.10
CA PRO A 162 8.18 -20.20 0.79
C PRO A 162 7.24 -20.50 1.97
N ILE A 163 7.57 -20.07 3.21
CA ILE A 163 6.72 -20.27 4.39
C ILE A 163 5.66 -19.19 4.45
N SER A 164 6.06 -17.93 4.38
CA SER A 164 5.16 -16.77 4.45
C SER A 164 4.57 -16.38 3.10
N HIS A 165 5.10 -16.92 2.00
CA HIS A 165 4.77 -16.50 0.63
C HIS A 165 5.05 -15.01 0.35
N ILE A 166 6.07 -14.46 1.00
CA ILE A 166 6.49 -13.07 0.82
C ILE A 166 7.55 -12.97 -0.26
N LEU A 167 7.37 -11.99 -1.14
CA LEU A 167 8.38 -11.47 -2.06
C LEU A 167 8.86 -10.13 -1.54
N LYS A 168 10.17 -9.96 -1.29
CA LYS A 168 10.67 -8.66 -0.83
C LYS A 168 12.07 -8.38 -1.33
N GLN A 169 12.30 -7.09 -1.54
CA GLN A 169 13.63 -6.51 -1.55
C GLN A 169 13.59 -5.28 -0.64
N GLU A 170 14.38 -5.29 0.41
CA GLU A 170 14.35 -4.28 1.45
C GLU A 170 15.71 -3.60 1.61
N LYS A 171 15.66 -2.35 2.09
CA LYS A 171 16.85 -1.62 2.53
C LYS A 171 17.19 -2.03 3.96
N GLU A 172 18.47 -1.96 4.29
CA GLU A 172 18.89 -2.06 5.69
C GLU A 172 18.22 -0.96 6.52
N LYS A 173 17.68 -1.33 7.68
CA LYS A 173 16.99 -0.43 8.59
C LYS A 173 17.11 -0.89 10.04
N ASP A 174 17.14 0.06 10.96
CA ASP A 174 17.03 -0.25 12.38
C ASP A 174 15.62 -0.71 12.72
N HIS A 175 15.54 -1.77 13.54
CA HIS A 175 14.28 -2.26 14.08
C HIS A 175 14.06 -1.71 15.48
N ILE A 176 12.91 -1.11 15.71
CA ILE A 176 12.55 -0.49 16.99
C ILE A 176 11.50 -1.28 17.74
N GLY A 177 11.47 -1.09 19.06
CA GLY A 177 10.48 -1.68 19.95
C GLY A 177 10.53 -3.21 19.98
N CYS A 178 9.38 -3.84 20.22
CA CYS A 178 9.25 -5.30 20.18
C CYS A 178 7.78 -5.71 19.96
N ILE A 179 7.54 -6.60 19.02
CA ILE A 179 6.25 -7.25 18.78
C ILE A 179 6.43 -8.75 19.02
N ALA A 180 5.58 -9.36 19.85
CA ALA A 180 5.57 -10.80 20.02
C ALA A 180 4.57 -11.44 19.05
N VAL A 181 5.01 -12.44 18.28
CA VAL A 181 4.15 -13.23 17.39
C VAL A 181 4.04 -14.65 17.93
N CYS A 182 2.84 -15.03 18.35
CA CYS A 182 2.56 -16.32 18.97
C CYS A 182 1.70 -17.19 18.04
N THR A 183 1.99 -18.51 17.93
CA THR A 183 1.12 -19.45 17.21
C THR A 183 0.52 -20.49 18.12
N GLY A 184 -0.74 -20.91 17.81
CA GLY A 184 -1.38 -22.04 18.45
C GLY A 184 -0.68 -23.36 18.14
N GLY A 185 -0.37 -23.57 16.88
CA GLY A 185 0.35 -24.75 16.41
C GLY A 185 1.32 -24.43 15.29
N THR A 186 2.05 -25.47 14.84
CA THR A 186 3.01 -25.35 13.73
C THR A 186 2.33 -25.10 12.38
N ALA A 187 1.06 -25.52 12.23
CA ALA A 187 0.28 -25.27 11.03
C ALA A 187 -0.08 -23.79 10.81
N ASP A 188 -0.03 -22.99 11.90
CA ASP A 188 -0.31 -21.54 11.86
C ASP A 188 0.94 -20.70 11.47
N ILE A 189 2.11 -21.32 11.35
CA ILE A 189 3.39 -20.62 11.14
C ILE A 189 3.40 -19.82 9.83
N SER A 190 2.77 -20.28 8.79
CA SER A 190 2.74 -19.54 7.51
C SER A 190 2.11 -18.15 7.67
N VAL A 191 0.97 -18.08 8.37
CA VAL A 191 0.26 -16.81 8.63
C VAL A 191 1.03 -15.97 9.66
N ALA A 192 1.65 -16.61 10.63
CA ALA A 192 2.48 -15.93 11.64
C ALA A 192 3.74 -15.32 11.02
N GLU A 193 4.40 -16.01 10.09
CA GLU A 193 5.55 -15.49 9.35
C GLU A 193 5.15 -14.35 8.40
N GLU A 194 3.96 -14.41 7.78
CA GLU A 194 3.45 -13.26 7.03
C GLU A 194 3.33 -12.03 7.96
N ALA A 195 2.82 -12.19 9.17
CA ALA A 195 2.71 -11.10 10.14
C ALA A 195 4.08 -10.62 10.63
N ALA A 196 4.97 -11.54 11.00
CA ALA A 196 6.29 -11.23 11.51
C ALA A 196 7.14 -10.47 10.48
N GLN A 197 7.25 -11.00 9.27
CA GLN A 197 8.04 -10.39 8.20
C GLN A 197 7.44 -9.07 7.71
N THR A 198 6.11 -8.90 7.77
CA THR A 198 5.47 -7.61 7.52
C THR A 198 5.89 -6.57 8.56
N ALA A 199 5.88 -6.93 9.83
CA ALA A 199 6.29 -6.04 10.91
C ALA A 199 7.79 -5.69 10.82
N GLU A 200 8.64 -6.66 10.52
CA GLU A 200 10.08 -6.46 10.30
C GLU A 200 10.34 -5.55 9.09
N TYR A 201 9.69 -5.80 7.96
CA TYR A 201 9.82 -4.96 6.77
C TYR A 201 9.48 -3.50 7.07
N PHE A 202 8.52 -3.24 7.94
CA PHE A 202 8.15 -1.90 8.37
C PHE A 202 8.95 -1.37 9.57
N GLY A 203 10.02 -2.05 9.98
CA GLY A 203 11.01 -1.57 10.96
C GLY A 203 10.69 -1.88 12.41
N SER A 204 9.89 -2.92 12.71
CA SER A 204 9.68 -3.39 14.07
C SER A 204 10.60 -4.58 14.40
N HIS A 205 11.13 -4.63 15.60
CA HIS A 205 11.74 -5.86 16.12
C HIS A 205 10.65 -6.88 16.43
N VAL A 206 10.84 -8.15 16.06
CA VAL A 206 9.85 -9.22 16.24
C VAL A 206 10.45 -10.40 17.01
N GLU A 207 9.76 -10.79 18.07
CA GLU A 207 9.99 -12.06 18.77
C GLU A 207 9.00 -13.12 18.33
N ARG A 208 9.51 -14.23 17.80
CA ARG A 208 8.73 -15.40 17.39
C ARG A 208 8.58 -16.38 18.56
N ILE A 209 7.34 -16.70 18.94
CA ILE A 209 6.97 -17.58 20.06
C ILE A 209 5.97 -18.61 19.53
N TYR A 210 6.49 -19.61 18.82
CA TYR A 210 5.66 -20.54 18.09
C TYR A 210 5.32 -21.80 18.89
N ASP A 211 4.21 -22.46 18.49
CA ASP A 211 3.70 -23.71 19.08
C ASP A 211 3.41 -23.61 20.58
N VAL A 212 2.71 -22.55 20.98
CA VAL A 212 2.28 -22.29 22.37
C VAL A 212 0.76 -22.44 22.56
N GLY A 213 0.16 -23.39 21.83
CA GLY A 213 -1.27 -23.65 21.88
C GLY A 213 -1.80 -24.05 23.25
N VAL A 214 -3.07 -23.73 23.49
CA VAL A 214 -3.73 -23.89 24.81
C VAL A 214 -3.89 -25.36 25.26
N SER A 215 -3.83 -26.32 24.35
CA SER A 215 -3.82 -27.75 24.69
C SER A 215 -2.62 -28.16 25.54
N GLY A 216 -1.54 -27.38 25.49
CA GLY A 216 -0.38 -27.51 26.36
C GLY A 216 -0.03 -26.16 26.94
N ILE A 217 -0.91 -25.62 27.77
CA ILE A 217 -0.86 -24.25 28.32
C ILE A 217 0.49 -23.89 28.98
N HIS A 218 1.19 -24.89 29.56
CA HIS A 218 2.51 -24.72 30.16
C HIS A 218 3.55 -24.20 29.17
N ARG A 219 3.42 -24.47 27.87
CA ARG A 219 4.29 -23.94 26.81
C ARG A 219 4.15 -22.42 26.69
N LEU A 220 2.92 -21.90 26.70
CA LEU A 220 2.66 -20.48 26.73
C LEU A 220 3.14 -19.82 28.01
N LEU A 221 2.81 -20.42 29.17
CA LEU A 221 3.20 -19.88 30.48
C LEU A 221 4.72 -19.79 30.63
N SER A 222 5.48 -20.73 30.06
CA SER A 222 6.96 -20.64 30.04
C SER A 222 7.51 -19.46 29.27
N GLN A 223 6.71 -18.84 28.39
CA GLN A 223 7.09 -17.67 27.58
C GLN A 223 6.45 -16.34 28.03
N GLU A 224 5.72 -16.38 29.15
CA GLU A 224 4.92 -15.24 29.65
C GLU A 224 5.73 -13.95 29.76
N GLU A 225 6.96 -14.03 30.29
CA GLU A 225 7.81 -12.84 30.43
C GLU A 225 8.16 -12.18 29.09
N ARG A 226 8.43 -12.98 28.05
CA ARG A 226 8.71 -12.47 26.70
C ARG A 226 7.47 -11.83 26.09
N VAL A 227 6.31 -12.46 26.23
CA VAL A 227 5.03 -11.93 25.73
C VAL A 227 4.69 -10.61 26.41
N ARG A 228 4.92 -10.48 27.71
CA ARG A 228 4.64 -9.26 28.49
C ARG A 228 5.55 -8.08 28.18
N LYS A 229 6.76 -8.33 27.66
CA LYS A 229 7.73 -7.27 27.31
C LYS A 229 7.42 -6.59 25.97
N ALA A 230 6.62 -7.23 25.11
CA ALA A 230 6.27 -6.69 23.79
C ALA A 230 5.37 -5.44 23.89
N SER A 231 5.47 -4.54 22.94
CA SER A 231 4.54 -3.39 22.79
C SER A 231 3.12 -3.83 22.46
N CYS A 232 2.99 -4.91 21.68
CA CYS A 232 1.75 -5.61 21.41
C CYS A 232 2.04 -7.08 21.04
N VAL A 233 1.00 -7.90 21.04
CA VAL A 233 1.09 -9.33 20.75
C VAL A 233 0.22 -9.66 19.54
N ILE A 234 0.75 -10.43 18.61
CA ILE A 234 -0.02 -11.06 17.53
C ILE A 234 -0.25 -12.51 17.91
N ALA A 235 -1.51 -12.91 18.09
CA ALA A 235 -1.90 -14.26 18.44
C ALA A 235 -2.58 -14.95 17.24
N VAL A 236 -1.88 -15.91 16.65
CA VAL A 236 -2.29 -16.61 15.43
C VAL A 236 -2.75 -18.02 15.78
N ALA A 237 -4.02 -18.34 15.51
CA ALA A 237 -4.57 -19.64 15.84
C ALA A 237 -5.76 -20.02 14.95
N GLY A 238 -5.79 -21.29 14.53
CA GLY A 238 -6.96 -21.94 13.93
C GLY A 238 -7.83 -22.66 14.95
N MET A 239 -8.49 -23.71 14.51
CA MET A 239 -9.41 -24.53 15.31
C MET A 239 -10.49 -23.70 16.01
N GLU A 240 -10.47 -23.60 17.34
CA GLU A 240 -11.38 -22.80 18.16
C GLU A 240 -10.85 -21.39 18.49
N GLY A 241 -9.61 -21.07 18.14
CA GLY A 241 -9.06 -19.71 18.32
C GLY A 241 -8.82 -19.25 19.75
N ALA A 242 -8.76 -20.15 20.72
CA ALA A 242 -8.71 -19.79 22.16
C ALA A 242 -7.41 -19.09 22.60
N LEU A 243 -6.31 -19.27 21.87
CA LEU A 243 -5.00 -18.71 22.22
C LEU A 243 -5.07 -17.20 22.47
N ALA A 244 -5.77 -16.45 21.62
CA ALA A 244 -5.88 -14.99 21.75
C ALA A 244 -6.54 -14.58 23.06
N SER A 245 -7.61 -15.28 23.48
CA SER A 245 -8.30 -15.01 24.74
C SER A 245 -7.42 -15.30 25.96
N VAL A 246 -6.66 -16.38 25.91
CA VAL A 246 -5.73 -16.73 27.00
C VAL A 246 -4.61 -15.71 27.13
N ILE A 247 -3.97 -15.34 26.01
CA ILE A 247 -2.94 -14.28 25.99
C ILE A 247 -3.52 -12.96 26.51
N GLY A 248 -4.72 -12.56 26.05
CA GLY A 248 -5.39 -11.33 26.49
C GLY A 248 -5.65 -11.29 27.99
N GLY A 249 -5.83 -12.46 28.65
CA GLY A 249 -5.93 -12.57 30.10
C GLY A 249 -4.58 -12.51 30.84
N LEU A 250 -3.47 -12.73 30.15
CA LEU A 250 -2.13 -12.76 30.75
C LEU A 250 -1.38 -11.44 30.64
N VAL A 251 -1.71 -10.61 29.64
CA VAL A 251 -0.95 -9.39 29.32
C VAL A 251 -1.82 -8.13 29.44
N ARG A 252 -1.16 -7.01 29.63
CA ARG A 252 -1.80 -5.67 29.61
C ARG A 252 -1.72 -4.99 28.22
N ASN A 253 -0.93 -5.58 27.34
CA ASN A 253 -0.61 -5.02 26.04
C ASN A 253 -1.73 -5.34 25.04
N PRO A 254 -1.98 -4.54 24.01
CA PRO A 254 -2.93 -4.88 22.97
C PRO A 254 -2.62 -6.22 22.32
N VAL A 255 -3.65 -7.03 22.07
CA VAL A 255 -3.54 -8.33 21.41
C VAL A 255 -4.25 -8.26 20.07
N ILE A 256 -3.54 -8.56 18.98
CA ILE A 256 -4.09 -8.68 17.64
C ILE A 256 -4.31 -10.16 17.37
N ALA A 257 -5.56 -10.57 17.35
CA ALA A 257 -5.99 -11.92 17.11
C ALA A 257 -6.12 -12.20 15.61
N VAL A 258 -5.42 -13.22 15.13
CA VAL A 258 -5.44 -13.66 13.74
C VAL A 258 -6.04 -15.06 13.68
N PRO A 259 -7.31 -15.19 13.29
CA PRO A 259 -7.90 -16.49 13.03
C PRO A 259 -7.24 -17.09 11.78
N THR A 260 -6.94 -18.38 11.79
CA THR A 260 -6.45 -19.07 10.59
C THR A 260 -7.47 -20.05 10.06
N SER A 261 -7.38 -20.34 8.76
CA SER A 261 -8.20 -21.38 8.11
C SER A 261 -7.80 -22.82 8.50
N VAL A 262 -6.77 -22.93 9.33
CA VAL A 262 -6.30 -24.23 9.87
C VAL A 262 -7.36 -24.86 10.76
N GLY A 263 -7.78 -26.06 10.42
CA GLY A 263 -8.79 -26.80 11.17
C GLY A 263 -9.56 -27.78 10.29
N TYR A 264 -10.53 -28.45 10.89
CA TYR A 264 -11.39 -29.43 10.21
C TYR A 264 -12.81 -29.40 10.79
N GLY A 265 -13.76 -30.09 10.12
CA GLY A 265 -15.13 -30.21 10.60
C GLY A 265 -15.80 -28.85 10.86
N ALA A 266 -16.23 -28.60 12.07
CA ALA A 266 -16.93 -27.38 12.47
C ALA A 266 -16.05 -26.13 12.54
N SER A 267 -14.77 -26.19 12.18
CA SER A 267 -13.93 -25.01 12.05
C SER A 267 -14.35 -24.10 10.88
N PHE A 268 -15.03 -24.65 9.88
CA PHE A 268 -15.52 -23.95 8.68
C PHE A 268 -14.47 -23.00 8.09
N HIS A 269 -13.26 -23.50 7.82
CA HIS A 269 -12.14 -22.72 7.25
C HIS A 269 -11.81 -21.45 8.04
N GLY A 270 -11.79 -21.57 9.38
CA GLY A 270 -11.41 -20.48 10.27
C GLY A 270 -12.58 -19.66 10.84
N LEU A 271 -13.83 -19.94 10.41
CA LEU A 271 -14.98 -19.19 10.94
C LEU A 271 -15.16 -19.41 12.45
N SER A 272 -14.94 -20.62 12.95
CA SER A 272 -14.99 -20.90 14.40
C SER A 272 -13.96 -20.07 15.18
N ALA A 273 -12.72 -20.02 14.69
CA ALA A 273 -11.68 -19.20 15.31
C ALA A 273 -12.02 -17.69 15.26
N LEU A 274 -12.51 -17.20 14.11
CA LEU A 274 -12.95 -15.81 13.96
C LEU A 274 -14.05 -15.46 14.95
N LEU A 275 -15.10 -16.27 15.05
CA LEU A 275 -16.22 -16.01 15.94
C LEU A 275 -15.79 -16.07 17.42
N THR A 276 -14.92 -16.98 17.80
CA THR A 276 -14.35 -17.04 19.14
C THR A 276 -13.56 -15.77 19.49
N MET A 277 -12.68 -15.34 18.56
CA MET A 277 -11.84 -14.17 18.78
C MET A 277 -12.66 -12.87 18.87
N ILE A 278 -13.68 -12.70 18.01
CA ILE A 278 -14.58 -11.53 18.06
C ILE A 278 -15.43 -11.51 19.33
N ASN A 279 -15.83 -12.68 19.85
CA ASN A 279 -16.67 -12.81 21.04
C ASN A 279 -15.84 -13.02 22.32
N SER A 280 -14.52 -12.77 22.28
CA SER A 280 -13.68 -12.92 23.44
C SER A 280 -14.08 -11.97 24.55
N CYS A 281 -14.18 -12.48 25.80
CA CYS A 281 -14.39 -11.65 26.98
C CYS A 281 -13.11 -10.99 27.52
N ALA A 282 -11.93 -11.35 26.99
CA ALA A 282 -10.69 -10.69 27.33
C ALA A 282 -10.60 -9.31 26.65
N ASN A 283 -10.50 -8.26 27.46
CA ASN A 283 -10.44 -6.89 26.95
C ASN A 283 -9.09 -6.61 26.27
N GLY A 284 -9.09 -5.71 25.30
CA GLY A 284 -7.85 -5.32 24.58
C GLY A 284 -7.49 -6.23 23.41
N ILE A 285 -8.39 -7.12 22.97
CA ILE A 285 -8.23 -7.93 21.76
C ILE A 285 -8.88 -7.22 20.58
N VAL A 286 -8.13 -7.16 19.47
CA VAL A 286 -8.60 -6.68 18.16
C VAL A 286 -8.45 -7.83 17.18
N THR A 287 -9.49 -8.18 16.44
CA THR A 287 -9.46 -9.32 15.52
C THR A 287 -9.34 -8.83 14.08
N VAL A 288 -8.41 -9.41 13.32
CA VAL A 288 -8.30 -9.21 11.87
C VAL A 288 -9.03 -10.31 11.12
N ASN A 289 -9.07 -10.22 9.79
CA ASN A 289 -9.71 -11.24 8.96
C ASN A 289 -8.96 -12.58 9.03
N ILE A 290 -9.62 -13.68 8.60
CA ILE A 290 -9.03 -15.02 8.52
C ILE A 290 -7.79 -14.98 7.61
N ASP A 291 -6.70 -15.62 8.06
CA ASP A 291 -5.40 -15.70 7.38
C ASP A 291 -4.77 -14.33 7.06
N ASN A 292 -5.14 -13.25 7.74
CA ASN A 292 -4.63 -11.92 7.47
C ASN A 292 -3.40 -11.59 8.35
N GLY A 293 -2.30 -12.30 8.13
CA GLY A 293 -1.02 -12.03 8.78
C GLY A 293 -0.49 -10.64 8.43
N PHE A 294 -0.59 -10.23 7.15
CA PHE A 294 -0.19 -8.90 6.70
C PHE A 294 -0.89 -7.79 7.48
N GLY A 295 -2.21 -7.83 7.59
CA GLY A 295 -2.98 -6.82 8.33
C GLY A 295 -2.59 -6.76 9.80
N ALA A 296 -2.34 -7.91 10.43
CA ALA A 296 -1.88 -7.98 11.81
C ALA A 296 -0.49 -7.35 11.99
N GLY A 297 0.48 -7.69 11.14
CA GLY A 297 1.83 -7.12 11.16
C GLY A 297 1.82 -5.60 10.94
N TYR A 298 0.95 -5.13 10.04
CA TYR A 298 0.77 -3.70 9.76
C TYR A 298 0.27 -2.94 11.00
N VAL A 299 -0.85 -3.38 11.60
CA VAL A 299 -1.45 -2.75 12.80
C VAL A 299 -0.50 -2.85 14.00
N ALA A 300 0.16 -4.01 14.18
CA ALA A 300 1.14 -4.18 15.23
C ALA A 300 2.30 -3.18 15.12
N THR A 301 2.78 -2.93 13.90
CA THR A 301 3.82 -1.91 13.67
C THR A 301 3.34 -0.51 14.01
N GLN A 302 2.08 -0.16 13.70
CA GLN A 302 1.52 1.13 14.10
C GLN A 302 1.50 1.29 15.63
N ILE A 303 1.04 0.28 16.36
CA ILE A 303 1.03 0.26 17.83
C ILE A 303 2.45 0.38 18.38
N ASN A 304 3.40 -0.40 17.85
CA ASN A 304 4.79 -0.40 18.26
C ASN A 304 5.43 0.97 18.07
N ARG A 305 5.23 1.62 16.93
CA ARG A 305 5.73 2.98 16.65
C ARG A 305 5.14 4.02 17.61
N LEU A 306 3.85 3.91 17.96
CA LEU A 306 3.22 4.79 18.95
C LEU A 306 3.80 4.59 20.33
N ALA A 307 4.05 3.35 20.75
CA ALA A 307 4.66 3.01 22.04
C ALA A 307 6.10 3.55 22.16
N GLU A 308 6.87 3.48 21.08
CA GLU A 308 8.24 4.00 21.06
C GLU A 308 8.32 5.53 21.05
N ARG A 309 7.37 6.22 20.37
CA ARG A 309 7.29 7.70 20.40
C ARG A 309 7.06 8.25 21.81
N GLY A 310 6.39 7.53 22.67
CA GLY A 310 6.13 7.93 24.07
C GLY A 310 7.31 7.75 25.03
N LYS A 311 8.43 7.17 24.56
CA LYS A 311 9.66 6.95 25.34
C LYS A 311 10.74 8.02 25.14
N VAL A 312 10.52 8.98 24.22
CA VAL A 312 11.45 10.09 23.90
C VAL A 312 11.10 11.33 24.70
#